data_3a6f30bf0e0ef89d80149bb4ad9c1e8d
#
_entry.id   3a6f30bf0e0ef89d80149bb4ad9c1e8d
#
_cell.length_a   1.000
_cell.length_b   1.000
_cell.length_c   1.000
_cell.angle_alpha   90.00
_cell.angle_beta   90.00
_cell.angle_gamma   90.00
#
_symmetry.space_group_name_H-M   'P 1'
#
loop_
_entity.id
_entity.type
_entity.pdbx_description
1 polymer ?
#
loop_
_entity_poly.entity_id
_entity_poly.type
_entity_poly.pdbx_seq_one_letter_code
_entity_poly.pdbx_strand_id
1 'polypeptide(L)'
;MKNFLITLIIILIPVKSFGLIEVDITRGNLNPLPIAVSPLSIDEESRKNFENILKKKNIGSEISSIVENNLKVSGLFNPLNKDAFLQEPDIANLKPRFEDWNLIKAQALITGKVSYVEEKLRVEFRLWDVLAGKEMMALAFTTVPNNWRRVGHIITDKVYERLTGEKGYFDTRIIYVAEEGPKTQRVKKLAIMDQDGANNKFLTLGNELVLTPRFNPTSQMVTYLSYFRNLPRVYLLDIETGTQEVVGDFPGMTFAPRFSPDGKKIIMSFAKDGNSEIYTMDLENRIVEKITNHPSIDTSPSYSPDGKFISFNSDRSGYQQIYVMKSDGSNVKRIS
;
A
#
# COMPACT_ATOMS: atom_id res chain seq x y z
N MET A 1 46.98 -8.44 -64.55
CA MET A 1 46.69 -7.92 -63.20
C MET A 1 45.36 -8.55 -62.78
N LYS A 2 45.41 -9.57 -61.89
CA LYS A 2 44.18 -10.25 -61.38
C LYS A 2 43.76 -9.59 -60.08
N ASN A 3 42.56 -8.98 -60.08
CA ASN A 3 41.97 -8.43 -58.87
C ASN A 3 41.35 -9.58 -58.04
N PHE A 4 41.90 -9.78 -56.83
CA PHE A 4 41.38 -10.75 -55.86
C PHE A 4 40.36 -10.01 -54.97
N LEU A 5 39.07 -10.33 -55.14
CA LEU A 5 37.98 -9.81 -54.35
C LEU A 5 37.84 -10.67 -53.08
N ILE A 6 38.25 -10.17 -51.93
CA ILE A 6 38.05 -10.84 -50.64
C ILE A 6 36.65 -10.51 -50.16
N THR A 7 35.73 -11.46 -50.24
CA THR A 7 34.39 -11.35 -49.68
C THR A 7 34.43 -11.68 -48.19
N LEU A 8 34.27 -10.66 -47.34
CA LEU A 8 34.18 -10.81 -45.90
C LEU A 8 32.78 -11.36 -45.54
N ILE A 9 32.68 -12.64 -45.21
CA ILE A 9 31.44 -13.23 -44.67
C ILE A 9 31.36 -12.91 -43.20
N ILE A 10 30.51 -11.93 -42.83
CA ILE A 10 30.14 -11.66 -41.43
C ILE A 10 29.12 -12.70 -41.01
N ILE A 11 29.53 -13.69 -40.23
CA ILE A 11 28.62 -14.65 -39.58
C ILE A 11 27.92 -13.91 -38.44
N LEU A 12 26.67 -13.48 -38.66
CA LEU A 12 25.76 -13.02 -37.60
C LEU A 12 25.38 -14.23 -36.73
N ILE A 13 26.10 -14.43 -35.63
CA ILE A 13 25.67 -15.34 -34.57
C ILE A 13 24.51 -14.66 -33.87
N PRO A 14 23.28 -15.24 -33.82
CA PRO A 14 22.21 -14.65 -33.03
C PRO A 14 22.60 -14.73 -31.54
N VAL A 15 23.00 -13.63 -30.96
CA VAL A 15 23.13 -13.50 -29.51
C VAL A 15 21.70 -13.55 -28.98
N LYS A 16 21.33 -14.68 -28.35
CA LYS A 16 20.07 -14.74 -27.59
C LYS A 16 20.19 -13.72 -26.45
N SER A 17 19.65 -12.54 -26.65
CA SER A 17 19.40 -11.59 -25.57
C SER A 17 18.26 -12.19 -24.74
N PHE A 18 18.58 -12.80 -23.60
CA PHE A 18 17.59 -13.09 -22.59
C PHE A 18 17.19 -11.74 -21.98
N GLY A 19 15.98 -11.27 -22.30
CA GLY A 19 15.38 -10.16 -21.57
C GLY A 19 15.29 -10.53 -20.10
N LEU A 20 15.50 -9.55 -19.19
CA LEU A 20 15.26 -9.74 -17.77
C LEU A 20 13.80 -10.13 -17.53
N ILE A 21 13.53 -10.92 -16.49
CA ILE A 21 12.18 -11.34 -16.11
C ILE A 21 11.31 -10.10 -15.84
N GLU A 22 10.14 -10.07 -16.48
CA GLU A 22 9.12 -9.03 -16.30
C GLU A 22 7.73 -9.68 -16.28
N VAL A 23 6.87 -9.23 -15.37
CA VAL A 23 5.50 -9.74 -15.25
C VAL A 23 4.55 -8.78 -15.97
N ASP A 24 3.94 -9.25 -17.06
CA ASP A 24 2.93 -8.48 -17.80
C ASP A 24 1.58 -8.55 -17.07
N ILE A 25 1.19 -7.47 -16.42
CA ILE A 25 -0.07 -7.35 -15.65
C ILE A 25 -1.28 -6.96 -16.51
N THR A 26 -1.08 -6.70 -17.81
CA THR A 26 -2.16 -6.25 -18.71
C THR A 26 -3.01 -7.38 -19.26
N ARG A 27 -2.59 -8.63 -19.14
CA ARG A 27 -3.28 -9.81 -19.64
C ARG A 27 -4.20 -10.42 -18.57
N GLY A 28 -5.44 -10.68 -18.91
CA GLY A 28 -6.48 -11.17 -17.98
C GLY A 28 -6.32 -12.63 -17.52
N ASN A 29 -5.31 -13.38 -17.96
CA ASN A 29 -5.01 -14.74 -17.52
C ASN A 29 -3.51 -14.89 -17.29
N LEU A 30 -3.09 -14.62 -16.06
CA LEU A 30 -1.69 -14.67 -15.64
C LEU A 30 -1.38 -16.04 -15.03
N ASN A 31 -0.36 -16.70 -15.53
CA ASN A 31 0.32 -17.74 -14.76
C ASN A 31 1.23 -17.06 -13.75
N PRO A 32 0.96 -17.16 -12.44
CA PRO A 32 1.78 -16.50 -11.43
C PRO A 32 3.25 -16.91 -11.54
N LEU A 33 4.15 -15.94 -11.51
CA LEU A 33 5.60 -16.15 -11.65
C LEU A 33 6.14 -16.97 -10.48
N PRO A 34 6.75 -18.14 -10.73
CA PRO A 34 7.38 -18.95 -9.67
C PRO A 34 8.59 -18.20 -9.09
N ILE A 35 8.52 -17.89 -7.80
CA ILE A 35 9.56 -17.15 -7.09
C ILE A 35 10.00 -17.90 -5.84
N ALA A 36 11.30 -18.02 -5.64
CA ALA A 36 11.88 -18.55 -4.42
C ALA A 36 12.22 -17.40 -3.46
N VAL A 37 11.72 -17.46 -2.23
CA VAL A 37 12.06 -16.53 -1.16
C VAL A 37 12.88 -17.28 -0.13
N SER A 38 14.22 -17.21 -0.24
CA SER A 38 15.11 -17.84 0.73
C SER A 38 14.96 -17.16 2.09
N PRO A 39 14.97 -17.90 3.20
CA PRO A 39 15.14 -17.29 4.52
C PRO A 39 16.36 -16.36 4.51
N LEU A 40 16.21 -15.15 5.06
CA LEU A 40 17.35 -14.25 5.17
C LEU A 40 18.33 -14.80 6.20
N SER A 41 19.61 -14.86 5.83
CA SER A 41 20.66 -15.33 6.72
C SER A 41 20.84 -14.38 7.90
N ILE A 42 21.30 -14.89 9.02
CA ILE A 42 21.57 -14.09 10.24
C ILE A 42 22.72 -14.71 11.00
N ASP A 43 23.71 -13.91 11.36
CA ASP A 43 24.80 -14.36 12.20
C ASP A 43 24.37 -14.54 13.67
N GLU A 44 25.14 -15.34 14.41
CA GLU A 44 24.78 -15.76 15.76
C GLU A 44 24.75 -14.58 16.77
N GLU A 45 25.59 -13.58 16.61
CA GLU A 45 25.61 -12.40 17.46
C GLU A 45 24.35 -11.55 17.24
N SER A 46 24.02 -11.27 15.99
CA SER A 46 22.79 -10.55 15.60
C SER A 46 21.54 -11.29 16.09
N ARG A 47 21.53 -12.63 15.99
CA ARG A 47 20.44 -13.47 16.46
C ARG A 47 20.17 -13.29 17.95
N LYS A 48 21.24 -13.37 18.78
CA LYS A 48 21.13 -13.15 20.24
C LYS A 48 20.60 -11.76 20.58
N ASN A 49 21.09 -10.73 19.88
CA ASN A 49 20.63 -9.36 20.08
C ASN A 49 19.12 -9.20 19.78
N PHE A 50 18.65 -9.72 18.64
CA PHE A 50 17.22 -9.65 18.30
C PHE A 50 16.36 -10.52 19.22
N GLU A 51 16.84 -11.68 19.67
CA GLU A 51 16.13 -12.49 20.67
C GLU A 51 15.92 -11.72 21.97
N ASN A 52 16.94 -10.99 22.42
CA ASN A 52 16.85 -10.16 23.62
C ASN A 52 15.89 -8.97 23.46
N ILE A 53 15.94 -8.27 22.33
CA ILE A 53 15.17 -7.04 22.08
C ILE A 53 13.73 -7.36 21.66
N LEU A 54 13.56 -8.24 20.70
CA LEU A 54 12.26 -8.49 20.04
C LEU A 54 11.57 -9.77 20.54
N LYS A 55 12.26 -10.58 21.38
CA LYS A 55 11.83 -11.93 21.79
C LYS A 55 11.59 -12.86 20.59
N LYS A 56 12.38 -12.69 19.52
CA LYS A 56 12.29 -13.44 18.27
C LYS A 56 13.61 -14.10 17.93
N LYS A 57 13.58 -15.45 17.80
CA LYS A 57 14.78 -16.25 17.54
C LYS A 57 15.25 -16.19 16.09
N ASN A 58 14.33 -16.01 15.15
CA ASN A 58 14.62 -16.14 13.72
C ASN A 58 14.00 -15.02 12.88
N ILE A 59 14.42 -13.80 13.16
CA ILE A 59 13.92 -12.59 12.49
C ILE A 59 14.12 -12.63 10.96
N GLY A 60 15.19 -13.27 10.47
CA GLY A 60 15.44 -13.42 9.06
C GLY A 60 14.37 -14.24 8.34
N SER A 61 13.98 -15.39 8.91
CA SER A 61 12.89 -16.20 8.38
C SER A 61 11.54 -15.52 8.50
N GLU A 62 11.31 -14.75 9.57
CA GLU A 62 10.06 -14.01 9.74
C GLU A 62 9.91 -12.90 8.71
N ILE A 63 10.97 -12.14 8.40
CA ILE A 63 10.97 -11.14 7.33
C ILE A 63 10.69 -11.81 5.98
N SER A 64 11.36 -12.92 5.67
CA SER A 64 11.14 -13.67 4.43
C SER A 64 9.70 -14.18 4.30
N SER A 65 9.08 -14.58 5.40
CA SER A 65 7.68 -15.04 5.41
C SER A 65 6.70 -13.91 5.14
N ILE A 66 6.99 -12.68 5.55
CA ILE A 66 6.19 -11.50 5.18
C ILE A 66 6.30 -11.25 3.68
N VAL A 67 7.52 -11.27 3.13
CA VAL A 67 7.75 -11.08 1.69
C VAL A 67 7.01 -12.14 0.88
N GLU A 68 7.13 -13.41 1.27
CA GLU A 68 6.44 -14.54 0.64
C GLU A 68 4.92 -14.37 0.64
N ASN A 69 4.35 -14.06 1.81
CA ASN A 69 2.91 -13.86 1.96
C ASN A 69 2.39 -12.70 1.09
N ASN A 70 3.08 -11.57 1.11
CA ASN A 70 2.72 -10.41 0.32
C ASN A 70 2.73 -10.72 -1.18
N LEU A 71 3.81 -11.34 -1.67
CA LEU A 71 3.91 -11.74 -3.07
C LEU A 71 2.78 -12.71 -3.46
N LYS A 72 2.47 -13.70 -2.60
CA LYS A 72 1.39 -14.64 -2.83
C LYS A 72 0.02 -13.96 -2.93
N VAL A 73 -0.28 -13.06 -2.00
CA VAL A 73 -1.57 -12.34 -1.94
C VAL A 73 -1.79 -11.44 -3.16
N SER A 74 -0.72 -10.93 -3.78
CA SER A 74 -0.83 -10.14 -5.01
C SER A 74 -1.44 -10.93 -6.19
N GLY A 75 -1.39 -12.27 -6.16
CA GLY A 75 -1.85 -13.14 -7.24
C GLY A 75 -0.92 -13.18 -8.48
N LEU A 76 0.12 -12.35 -8.52
CA LEU A 76 1.08 -12.28 -9.63
C LEU A 76 2.26 -13.22 -9.46
N PHE A 77 2.49 -13.70 -8.25
CA PHE A 77 3.62 -14.56 -7.90
C PHE A 77 3.15 -15.85 -7.24
N ASN A 78 3.91 -16.92 -7.50
CA ASN A 78 3.74 -18.21 -6.85
C ASN A 78 5.00 -18.55 -6.04
N PRO A 79 5.05 -18.18 -4.75
CA PRO A 79 6.18 -18.55 -3.89
C PRO A 79 6.33 -20.07 -3.79
N LEU A 80 7.55 -20.54 -3.98
CA LEU A 80 7.88 -21.97 -3.93
C LEU A 80 8.03 -22.46 -2.49
N ASN A 81 7.68 -23.73 -2.25
CA ASN A 81 7.84 -24.34 -0.94
C ASN A 81 9.32 -24.39 -0.53
N LYS A 82 9.63 -23.92 0.68
CA LYS A 82 10.98 -23.87 1.24
C LYS A 82 11.59 -25.27 1.42
N ASP A 83 10.76 -26.29 1.62
CA ASP A 83 11.22 -27.69 1.75
C ASP A 83 11.89 -28.22 0.46
N ALA A 84 11.62 -27.57 -0.68
CA ALA A 84 12.24 -27.91 -1.94
C ALA A 84 13.61 -27.25 -2.16
N PHE A 85 14.04 -26.34 -1.27
CA PHE A 85 15.27 -25.59 -1.45
C PHE A 85 16.49 -26.49 -1.18
N LEU A 86 17.38 -26.58 -2.18
CA LEU A 86 18.57 -27.42 -2.13
C LEU A 86 19.79 -26.69 -1.55
N GLN A 87 19.70 -25.40 -1.38
CA GLN A 87 20.80 -24.54 -0.96
C GLN A 87 20.45 -23.83 0.36
N GLU A 88 21.37 -23.96 1.34
CA GLU A 88 21.23 -23.27 2.62
C GLU A 88 21.24 -21.75 2.46
N PRO A 89 20.49 -21.00 3.29
CA PRO A 89 20.34 -19.55 3.19
C PRO A 89 21.67 -18.77 3.19
N ASP A 90 22.60 -19.15 4.04
CA ASP A 90 23.92 -18.48 4.14
C ASP A 90 24.72 -18.63 2.85
N ILE A 91 24.71 -19.81 2.25
CA ILE A 91 25.38 -20.10 0.99
C ILE A 91 24.68 -19.39 -0.17
N ALA A 92 23.35 -19.44 -0.22
CA ALA A 92 22.54 -18.81 -1.24
C ALA A 92 22.74 -17.27 -1.23
N ASN A 93 22.88 -16.67 -0.06
CA ASN A 93 23.14 -15.24 0.07
C ASN A 93 24.51 -14.81 -0.47
N LEU A 94 25.55 -15.66 -0.28
CA LEU A 94 26.90 -15.37 -0.77
C LEU A 94 26.99 -15.54 -2.29
N LYS A 95 26.54 -16.68 -2.81
CA LYS A 95 26.56 -17.01 -4.24
C LYS A 95 25.48 -18.06 -4.56
N PRO A 96 24.36 -17.66 -5.15
CA PRO A 96 23.35 -18.62 -5.59
C PRO A 96 23.91 -19.59 -6.64
N ARG A 97 23.65 -20.87 -6.47
CA ARG A 97 23.85 -21.87 -7.52
C ARG A 97 22.55 -21.96 -8.34
N PHE A 98 22.47 -21.21 -9.41
CA PHE A 98 21.25 -21.04 -10.20
C PHE A 98 20.71 -22.37 -10.75
N GLU A 99 21.55 -23.35 -10.98
CA GLU A 99 21.15 -24.71 -11.41
C GLU A 99 20.21 -25.35 -10.39
N ASP A 100 20.51 -25.26 -9.08
CA ASP A 100 19.68 -25.80 -8.00
C ASP A 100 18.29 -25.14 -7.97
N TRP A 101 18.25 -23.83 -8.15
CA TRP A 101 17.00 -23.06 -8.20
C TRP A 101 16.19 -23.32 -9.47
N ASN A 102 16.87 -23.58 -10.60
CA ASN A 102 16.22 -23.92 -11.86
C ASN A 102 15.59 -25.31 -11.80
N LEU A 103 16.20 -26.28 -11.10
CA LEU A 103 15.64 -27.63 -10.89
C LEU A 103 14.26 -27.58 -10.23
N ILE A 104 14.04 -26.68 -9.29
CA ILE A 104 12.74 -26.45 -8.63
C ILE A 104 11.85 -25.47 -9.40
N LYS A 105 12.23 -25.08 -10.62
CA LYS A 105 11.50 -24.19 -11.53
C LYS A 105 11.31 -22.76 -10.98
N ALA A 106 12.21 -22.29 -10.12
CA ALA A 106 12.23 -20.89 -9.74
C ALA A 106 12.65 -20.04 -10.96
N GLN A 107 11.92 -18.97 -11.25
CA GLN A 107 12.31 -17.99 -12.25
C GLN A 107 13.00 -16.78 -11.58
N ALA A 108 12.51 -16.37 -10.43
CA ALA A 108 13.14 -15.35 -9.61
C ALA A 108 13.54 -15.92 -8.24
N LEU A 109 14.59 -15.37 -7.64
CA LEU A 109 15.07 -15.74 -6.32
C LEU A 109 15.37 -14.49 -5.50
N ILE A 110 14.89 -14.48 -4.26
CA ILE A 110 15.24 -13.48 -3.25
C ILE A 110 16.17 -14.13 -2.22
N THR A 111 17.33 -13.51 -2.01
CA THR A 111 18.30 -13.85 -0.96
C THR A 111 18.62 -12.62 -0.14
N GLY A 112 19.24 -12.80 1.03
CA GLY A 112 19.66 -11.64 1.80
C GLY A 112 20.18 -12.00 3.19
N LYS A 113 20.55 -10.95 3.93
CA LYS A 113 21.12 -11.06 5.28
C LYS A 113 20.48 -10.03 6.22
N VAL A 114 20.31 -10.46 7.47
CA VAL A 114 19.90 -9.59 8.58
C VAL A 114 21.08 -9.46 9.54
N SER A 115 21.36 -8.22 9.96
CA SER A 115 22.45 -7.92 10.89
C SER A 115 22.00 -6.90 11.93
N TYR A 116 22.56 -7.01 13.15
CA TYR A 116 22.40 -6.01 14.20
C TYR A 116 23.67 -5.16 14.25
N VAL A 117 23.57 -3.90 13.87
CA VAL A 117 24.71 -2.98 13.75
C VAL A 117 24.33 -1.66 14.38
N GLU A 118 25.16 -1.16 15.33
CA GLU A 118 24.93 0.14 16.01
C GLU A 118 23.50 0.28 16.55
N GLU A 119 23.02 -0.72 17.28
CA GLU A 119 21.67 -0.79 17.86
C GLU A 119 20.52 -0.74 16.82
N LYS A 120 20.81 -0.97 15.56
CA LYS A 120 19.86 -0.96 14.45
C LYS A 120 19.73 -2.32 13.79
N LEU A 121 18.55 -2.55 13.24
CA LEU A 121 18.28 -3.61 12.28
C LEU A 121 18.79 -3.17 10.91
N ARG A 122 19.71 -3.92 10.34
CA ARG A 122 20.15 -3.79 8.94
C ARG A 122 19.72 -5.02 8.17
N VAL A 123 18.99 -4.83 7.08
CA VAL A 123 18.56 -5.90 6.18
C VAL A 123 19.07 -5.61 4.78
N GLU A 124 19.85 -6.54 4.25
CA GLU A 124 20.33 -6.53 2.88
C GLU A 124 19.60 -7.61 2.10
N PHE A 125 19.12 -7.31 0.90
CA PHE A 125 18.51 -8.31 0.04
C PHE A 125 18.95 -8.14 -1.41
N ARG A 126 18.87 -9.24 -2.15
CA ARG A 126 19.11 -9.30 -3.60
C ARG A 126 17.97 -10.03 -4.28
N LEU A 127 17.60 -9.54 -5.43
CA LEU A 127 16.69 -10.19 -6.36
C LEU A 127 17.50 -10.68 -7.56
N TRP A 128 17.32 -11.94 -7.90
CA TRP A 128 18.03 -12.61 -8.98
C TRP A 128 17.06 -13.10 -10.06
N ASP A 129 17.46 -12.98 -11.32
CA ASP A 129 16.91 -13.73 -12.43
C ASP A 129 17.61 -15.09 -12.46
N VAL A 130 16.88 -16.16 -12.16
CA VAL A 130 17.43 -17.51 -12.07
C VAL A 130 17.83 -18.03 -13.45
N LEU A 131 17.03 -17.73 -14.49
CA LEU A 131 17.28 -18.22 -15.86
C LEU A 131 18.47 -17.51 -16.49
N ALA A 132 18.60 -16.21 -16.28
CA ALA A 132 19.72 -15.42 -16.77
C ALA A 132 20.98 -15.56 -15.90
N GLY A 133 20.85 -16.05 -14.65
CA GLY A 133 21.92 -16.13 -13.67
C GLY A 133 22.48 -14.75 -13.27
N LYS A 134 21.61 -13.71 -13.21
CA LYS A 134 22.00 -12.32 -13.00
C LYS A 134 21.26 -11.66 -11.85
N GLU A 135 21.98 -10.78 -11.15
CA GLU A 135 21.38 -9.89 -10.16
C GLU A 135 20.52 -8.83 -10.87
N MET A 136 19.28 -8.71 -10.46
CA MET A 136 18.34 -7.71 -10.94
C MET A 136 18.31 -6.47 -10.04
N MET A 137 18.55 -6.66 -8.74
CA MET A 137 18.49 -5.61 -7.72
C MET A 137 19.26 -6.05 -6.46
N ALA A 138 19.97 -5.10 -5.83
CA ALA A 138 20.52 -5.25 -4.50
C ALA A 138 20.26 -3.96 -3.70
N LEU A 139 19.63 -4.09 -2.52
CA LEU A 139 19.32 -2.97 -1.65
C LEU A 139 19.58 -3.34 -0.18
N ALA A 140 19.82 -2.31 0.63
CA ALA A 140 19.96 -2.42 2.08
C ALA A 140 19.09 -1.38 2.79
N PHE A 141 18.46 -1.80 3.89
CA PHE A 141 17.66 -0.94 4.76
C PHE A 141 18.22 -0.97 6.17
N THR A 142 18.27 0.20 6.81
CA THR A 142 18.69 0.30 8.21
C THR A 142 17.61 1.07 8.98
N THR A 143 17.13 0.49 10.08
CA THR A 143 16.07 1.06 10.91
C THR A 143 16.15 0.56 12.35
N VAL A 144 15.25 1.04 13.21
CA VAL A 144 15.11 0.49 14.57
C VAL A 144 14.57 -0.94 14.53
N PRO A 145 14.98 -1.84 15.46
CA PRO A 145 14.59 -3.24 15.45
C PRO A 145 13.07 -3.48 15.37
N ASN A 146 12.26 -2.67 16.03
CA ASN A 146 10.79 -2.82 16.05
C ASN A 146 10.14 -2.67 14.66
N ASN A 147 10.82 -2.06 13.71
CA ASN A 147 10.30 -1.88 12.33
C ASN A 147 10.55 -3.09 11.42
N TRP A 148 10.98 -4.22 11.94
CA TRP A 148 11.34 -5.40 11.16
C TRP A 148 10.23 -5.87 10.21
N ARG A 149 8.96 -5.80 10.61
CA ARG A 149 7.83 -6.15 9.73
C ARG A 149 7.73 -5.20 8.54
N ARG A 150 7.83 -3.90 8.82
CA ARG A 150 7.80 -2.86 7.79
C ARG A 150 8.89 -3.07 6.75
N VAL A 151 10.09 -3.50 7.16
CA VAL A 151 11.16 -3.83 6.21
C VAL A 151 10.73 -4.95 5.25
N GLY A 152 10.04 -6.00 5.74
CA GLY A 152 9.48 -7.04 4.88
C GLY A 152 8.51 -6.51 3.83
N HIS A 153 7.63 -5.58 4.20
CA HIS A 153 6.70 -4.93 3.29
C HIS A 153 7.44 -4.06 2.25
N ILE A 154 8.42 -3.27 2.67
CA ILE A 154 9.24 -2.43 1.77
C ILE A 154 10.04 -3.29 0.79
N ILE A 155 10.63 -4.41 1.24
CA ILE A 155 11.30 -5.37 0.34
C ILE A 155 10.32 -5.85 -0.73
N THR A 156 9.11 -6.23 -0.32
CA THR A 156 8.09 -6.69 -1.26
C THR A 156 7.71 -5.61 -2.26
N ASP A 157 7.54 -4.36 -1.82
CA ASP A 157 7.25 -3.23 -2.71
C ASP A 157 8.35 -3.06 -3.77
N LYS A 158 9.62 -3.16 -3.38
CA LYS A 158 10.75 -3.04 -4.31
C LYS A 158 10.86 -4.20 -5.29
N VAL A 159 10.61 -5.41 -4.83
CA VAL A 159 10.56 -6.61 -5.69
C VAL A 159 9.39 -6.52 -6.66
N TYR A 160 8.20 -6.15 -6.18
CA TYR A 160 7.02 -5.96 -6.99
C TYR A 160 7.25 -4.92 -8.09
N GLU A 161 7.71 -3.72 -7.70
CA GLU A 161 8.03 -2.63 -8.63
C GLU A 161 9.04 -3.05 -9.69
N ARG A 162 10.10 -3.80 -9.29
CA ARG A 162 11.15 -4.25 -10.21
C ARG A 162 10.65 -5.28 -11.23
N LEU A 163 9.70 -6.14 -10.83
CA LEU A 163 9.21 -7.22 -11.68
C LEU A 163 7.96 -6.85 -12.50
N THR A 164 7.17 -5.87 -12.06
CA THR A 164 5.92 -5.48 -12.72
C THR A 164 5.96 -4.09 -13.38
N GLY A 165 6.93 -3.25 -13.01
CA GLY A 165 6.98 -1.83 -13.41
C GLY A 165 6.01 -0.93 -12.63
N GLU A 166 5.13 -1.49 -11.80
CA GLU A 166 4.14 -0.75 -11.02
C GLU A 166 4.58 -0.58 -9.57
N LYS A 167 4.19 0.54 -8.95
CA LYS A 167 4.49 0.77 -7.53
C LYS A 167 3.91 -0.33 -6.64
N GLY A 168 4.72 -0.82 -5.69
CA GLY A 168 4.24 -1.69 -4.62
C GLY A 168 3.29 -0.97 -3.66
N TYR A 169 2.46 -1.74 -2.96
CA TYR A 169 1.42 -1.25 -2.03
C TYR A 169 1.43 -2.00 -0.69
N PHE A 170 2.48 -2.77 -0.40
CA PHE A 170 2.54 -3.63 0.79
C PHE A 170 2.96 -2.87 2.06
N ASP A 171 3.76 -1.78 1.94
CA ASP A 171 4.06 -0.88 3.07
C ASP A 171 2.91 0.12 3.26
N THR A 172 1.69 -0.39 3.44
CA THR A 172 0.48 0.40 3.69
C THR A 172 -0.24 -0.04 4.94
N ARG A 173 -1.13 0.82 5.45
CA ARG A 173 -1.96 0.55 6.62
C ARG A 173 -3.43 0.68 6.28
N ILE A 174 -4.24 -0.08 6.98
CA ILE A 174 -5.70 -0.05 6.87
C ILE A 174 -6.26 0.62 8.11
N ILE A 175 -7.06 1.68 7.91
CA ILE A 175 -7.88 2.24 8.96
C ILE A 175 -9.31 1.75 8.80
N TYR A 176 -9.93 1.35 9.89
CA TYR A 176 -11.28 0.79 9.86
C TYR A 176 -12.05 1.08 11.16
N VAL A 177 -13.33 0.79 11.15
CA VAL A 177 -14.17 0.83 12.35
C VAL A 177 -14.30 -0.59 12.87
N ALA A 178 -13.71 -0.84 14.03
CA ALA A 178 -13.91 -2.07 14.78
C ALA A 178 -15.22 -2.01 15.59
N GLU A 179 -15.98 -3.09 15.58
CA GLU A 179 -17.20 -3.23 16.40
C GLU A 179 -17.01 -4.32 17.44
N GLU A 180 -17.27 -3.97 18.69
CA GLU A 180 -17.21 -4.87 19.84
C GLU A 180 -18.53 -4.91 20.60
N GLY A 181 -18.72 -5.95 21.42
CA GLY A 181 -19.88 -6.10 22.28
C GLY A 181 -21.10 -6.79 21.63
N PRO A 182 -22.17 -7.00 22.40
CA PRO A 182 -23.38 -7.68 21.93
C PRO A 182 -24.13 -6.86 20.88
N LYS A 183 -24.95 -7.50 20.05
CA LYS A 183 -25.69 -6.84 18.94
C LYS A 183 -26.52 -5.63 19.40
N THR A 184 -26.99 -5.62 20.63
CA THR A 184 -27.83 -4.55 21.21
C THR A 184 -27.04 -3.39 21.80
N GLN A 185 -25.72 -3.54 21.98
CA GLN A 185 -24.83 -2.53 22.57
C GLN A 185 -23.47 -2.56 21.90
N ARG A 186 -23.44 -2.33 20.58
CA ARG A 186 -22.18 -2.27 19.81
C ARG A 186 -21.40 -1.02 20.14
N VAL A 187 -20.16 -1.22 20.53
CA VAL A 187 -19.18 -0.14 20.68
C VAL A 187 -18.34 -0.09 19.41
N LYS A 188 -18.25 1.08 18.81
CA LYS A 188 -17.46 1.31 17.59
C LYS A 188 -16.21 2.12 17.93
N LYS A 189 -15.06 1.62 17.46
CA LYS A 189 -13.76 2.26 17.67
C LYS A 189 -13.05 2.43 16.34
N LEU A 190 -12.33 3.52 16.15
CA LEU A 190 -11.34 3.59 15.09
C LEU A 190 -10.18 2.66 15.43
N ALA A 191 -9.76 1.87 14.49
CA ALA A 191 -8.62 0.99 14.59
C ALA A 191 -7.74 1.10 13.34
N ILE A 192 -6.45 0.80 13.51
CA ILE A 192 -5.46 0.77 12.45
C ILE A 192 -4.66 -0.52 12.54
N MET A 193 -4.30 -1.07 11.38
CA MET A 193 -3.44 -2.25 11.27
C MET A 193 -2.58 -2.16 10.00
N ASP A 194 -1.53 -2.97 9.93
CA ASP A 194 -0.81 -3.19 8.69
C ASP A 194 -1.72 -3.87 7.66
N GLN A 195 -1.40 -3.80 6.38
CA GLN A 195 -2.24 -4.36 5.32
C GLN A 195 -2.45 -5.88 5.44
N ASP A 196 -1.59 -6.59 6.15
CA ASP A 196 -1.67 -8.03 6.43
C ASP A 196 -2.40 -8.37 7.74
N GLY A 197 -3.00 -7.38 8.41
CA GLY A 197 -3.76 -7.54 9.66
C GLY A 197 -2.92 -7.48 10.94
N ALA A 198 -1.59 -7.36 10.83
CA ALA A 198 -0.73 -7.24 12.00
C ALA A 198 -0.74 -5.83 12.60
N ASN A 199 -0.12 -5.69 13.77
CA ASN A 199 0.03 -4.41 14.49
C ASN A 199 -1.30 -3.66 14.72
N ASN A 200 -2.39 -4.42 14.88
CA ASN A 200 -3.70 -3.84 15.14
C ASN A 200 -3.71 -3.07 16.47
N LYS A 201 -4.17 -1.83 16.43
CA LYS A 201 -4.38 -0.99 17.61
C LYS A 201 -5.61 -0.10 17.45
N PHE A 202 -6.28 0.18 18.58
CA PHE A 202 -7.36 1.14 18.62
C PHE A 202 -6.81 2.58 18.70
N LEU A 203 -7.44 3.48 17.96
CA LEU A 203 -7.13 4.90 17.95
C LEU A 203 -8.12 5.72 18.79
N THR A 204 -9.31 5.15 19.08
CA THR A 204 -10.33 5.76 19.95
C THR A 204 -10.80 4.78 21.02
N LEU A 205 -11.34 5.32 22.11
CA LEU A 205 -11.78 4.52 23.28
C LEU A 205 -13.15 3.86 23.07
N GLY A 206 -13.97 4.34 22.13
CA GLY A 206 -15.31 3.82 21.88
C GLY A 206 -16.42 4.49 22.70
N ASN A 207 -16.12 5.63 23.30
CA ASN A 207 -17.13 6.41 24.04
C ASN A 207 -18.14 7.08 23.11
N GLU A 208 -17.84 7.14 21.82
CA GLU A 208 -18.62 7.83 20.81
C GLU A 208 -18.74 6.97 19.54
N LEU A 209 -19.86 7.14 18.83
CA LEU A 209 -20.03 6.52 17.53
C LEU A 209 -19.08 7.14 16.52
N VAL A 210 -18.21 6.32 15.93
CA VAL A 210 -17.27 6.72 14.86
C VAL A 210 -17.59 5.97 13.57
N LEU A 211 -17.50 6.68 12.43
CA LEU A 211 -17.85 6.14 11.10
C LEU A 211 -16.92 6.68 10.01
N THR A 212 -16.87 5.98 8.91
CA THR A 212 -16.30 6.40 7.61
C THR A 212 -14.88 7.01 7.68
N PRO A 213 -13.90 6.34 8.31
CA PRO A 213 -12.53 6.85 8.32
C PRO A 213 -11.92 6.85 6.90
N ARG A 214 -11.06 7.85 6.62
CA ARG A 214 -10.32 7.98 5.37
C ARG A 214 -8.91 8.50 5.64
N PHE A 215 -7.92 7.87 5.02
CA PHE A 215 -6.56 8.39 5.02
C PHE A 215 -6.41 9.60 4.11
N ASN A 216 -5.58 10.53 4.54
CA ASN A 216 -4.98 11.53 3.66
C ASN A 216 -3.98 10.82 2.72
N PRO A 217 -4.02 11.04 1.40
CA PRO A 217 -3.15 10.34 0.47
C PRO A 217 -1.67 10.72 0.58
N THR A 218 -1.34 11.83 1.23
CA THR A 218 0.03 12.39 1.28
C THR A 218 0.61 12.52 2.69
N SER A 219 -0.20 12.28 3.74
CA SER A 219 0.23 12.43 5.14
C SER A 219 -0.39 11.37 6.05
N GLN A 220 0.03 11.35 7.32
CA GLN A 220 -0.48 10.42 8.34
C GLN A 220 -1.77 10.94 9.01
N MET A 221 -2.50 11.81 8.33
CA MET A 221 -3.78 12.33 8.80
C MET A 221 -4.93 11.44 8.36
N VAL A 222 -5.93 11.36 9.19
CA VAL A 222 -7.18 10.64 8.95
C VAL A 222 -8.35 11.56 9.20
N THR A 223 -9.34 11.56 8.29
CA THR A 223 -10.63 12.15 8.56
C THR A 223 -11.64 11.07 8.87
N TYR A 224 -12.58 11.36 9.78
CA TYR A 224 -13.68 10.47 10.15
C TYR A 224 -14.87 11.24 10.68
N LEU A 225 -16.03 10.61 10.72
CA LEU A 225 -17.23 11.13 11.36
C LEU A 225 -17.30 10.64 12.80
N SER A 226 -17.52 11.54 13.76
CA SER A 226 -17.83 11.20 15.15
C SER A 226 -19.11 11.89 15.61
N TYR A 227 -19.85 11.18 16.47
CA TYR A 227 -21.06 11.69 17.14
C TYR A 227 -20.72 12.19 18.56
N PHE A 228 -19.69 13.00 18.68
CA PHE A 228 -19.35 13.62 19.96
C PHE A 228 -20.49 14.52 20.44
N ARG A 229 -20.94 14.31 21.68
CA ARG A 229 -22.10 15.00 22.29
C ARG A 229 -23.39 14.86 21.43
N ASN A 230 -23.58 13.72 20.77
CA ASN A 230 -24.73 13.42 19.88
C ASN A 230 -24.84 14.33 18.64
N LEU A 231 -23.78 15.05 18.30
CA LEU A 231 -23.72 15.86 17.08
C LEU A 231 -22.73 15.25 16.10
N PRO A 232 -23.19 14.86 14.87
CA PRO A 232 -22.30 14.34 13.85
C PRO A 232 -21.39 15.44 13.31
N ARG A 233 -20.08 15.26 13.48
CA ARG A 233 -19.05 16.17 13.01
C ARG A 233 -17.90 15.41 12.36
N VAL A 234 -17.28 16.04 11.38
CA VAL A 234 -16.05 15.56 10.78
C VAL A 234 -14.86 15.95 11.65
N TYR A 235 -14.01 14.97 11.92
CA TYR A 235 -12.77 15.13 12.67
C TYR A 235 -11.56 14.84 11.80
N LEU A 236 -10.46 15.52 12.09
CA LEU A 236 -9.11 15.16 11.67
C LEU A 236 -8.37 14.56 12.86
N LEU A 237 -7.66 13.47 12.60
CA LEU A 237 -6.77 12.80 13.54
C LEU A 237 -5.40 12.66 12.89
N ASP A 238 -4.38 13.20 13.52
CA ASP A 238 -3.00 12.89 13.21
C ASP A 238 -2.62 11.61 13.96
N ILE A 239 -2.25 10.55 13.21
CA ILE A 239 -1.97 9.24 13.79
C ILE A 239 -0.63 9.21 14.53
N GLU A 240 0.32 10.07 14.17
CA GLU A 240 1.66 10.12 14.77
C GLU A 240 1.62 10.83 16.11
N THR A 241 0.97 11.98 16.17
CA THR A 241 0.88 12.80 17.38
C THR A 241 -0.31 12.45 18.28
N GLY A 242 -1.35 11.80 17.72
CA GLY A 242 -2.63 11.58 18.39
C GLY A 242 -3.50 12.84 18.50
N THR A 243 -3.09 13.95 17.89
CA THR A 243 -3.83 15.21 17.92
C THR A 243 -5.11 15.09 17.11
N GLN A 244 -6.22 15.54 17.70
CA GLN A 244 -7.55 15.46 17.11
C GLN A 244 -8.20 16.85 17.10
N GLU A 245 -8.79 17.22 15.95
CA GLU A 245 -9.49 18.50 15.78
C GLU A 245 -10.80 18.34 15.00
N VAL A 246 -11.75 19.22 15.22
CA VAL A 246 -13.01 19.29 14.45
C VAL A 246 -12.75 20.03 13.14
N VAL A 247 -13.22 19.47 12.03
CA VAL A 247 -13.18 20.12 10.72
C VAL A 247 -14.41 21.01 10.58
N GLY A 248 -14.22 22.27 10.85
CA GLY A 248 -15.27 23.29 10.74
C GLY A 248 -16.37 23.16 11.81
N ASP A 249 -16.67 24.26 12.47
CA ASP A 249 -17.79 24.35 13.42
C ASP A 249 -19.04 24.88 12.69
N PHE A 250 -19.68 24.01 11.92
CA PHE A 250 -20.87 24.37 11.17
C PHE A 250 -22.14 24.10 11.95
N PRO A 251 -23.16 24.98 11.88
CA PRO A 251 -24.43 24.83 12.61
C PRO A 251 -25.37 23.77 11.96
N GLY A 252 -24.84 22.67 11.49
CA GLY A 252 -25.56 21.57 10.84
C GLY A 252 -24.77 20.28 10.91
N MET A 253 -25.18 19.29 10.13
CA MET A 253 -24.50 17.98 10.07
C MET A 253 -23.51 17.95 8.94
N THR A 254 -22.25 17.60 9.23
CA THR A 254 -21.25 17.28 8.23
C THR A 254 -21.04 15.77 8.13
N PHE A 255 -20.92 15.22 6.93
CA PHE A 255 -20.73 13.78 6.72
C PHE A 255 -20.02 13.46 5.40
N ALA A 256 -19.69 12.16 5.22
CA ALA A 256 -19.01 11.61 4.05
C ALA A 256 -17.72 12.36 3.65
N PRO A 257 -16.78 12.65 4.58
CA PRO A 257 -15.58 13.38 4.25
C PRO A 257 -14.65 12.56 3.36
N ARG A 258 -13.96 13.25 2.43
CA ARG A 258 -12.89 12.73 1.57
C ARG A 258 -11.78 13.76 1.46
N PHE A 259 -10.54 13.30 1.34
CA PHE A 259 -9.45 14.18 0.95
C PHE A 259 -9.40 14.41 -0.55
N SER A 260 -8.86 15.55 -0.96
CA SER A 260 -8.40 15.76 -2.33
C SER A 260 -7.17 14.87 -2.61
N PRO A 261 -6.86 14.54 -3.88
CA PRO A 261 -5.70 13.70 -4.22
C PRO A 261 -4.35 14.26 -3.77
N ASP A 262 -4.22 15.58 -3.66
CA ASP A 262 -3.04 16.27 -3.13
C ASP A 262 -3.00 16.34 -1.59
N GLY A 263 -4.08 15.88 -0.93
CA GLY A 263 -4.20 15.89 0.53
C GLY A 263 -4.41 17.25 1.18
N LYS A 264 -4.59 18.32 0.41
CA LYS A 264 -4.67 19.71 0.93
C LYS A 264 -6.09 20.14 1.27
N LYS A 265 -7.10 19.50 0.69
CA LYS A 265 -8.51 19.85 0.91
C LYS A 265 -9.30 18.65 1.42
N ILE A 266 -10.39 18.93 2.14
CA ILE A 266 -11.45 17.96 2.43
C ILE A 266 -12.68 18.39 1.68
N ILE A 267 -13.34 17.43 1.02
CA ILE A 267 -14.68 17.58 0.47
C ILE A 267 -15.65 16.80 1.32
N MET A 268 -16.84 17.35 1.57
CA MET A 268 -17.85 16.77 2.45
C MET A 268 -19.25 17.20 2.07
N SER A 269 -20.23 16.47 2.55
CA SER A 269 -21.63 16.89 2.53
C SER A 269 -21.95 17.68 3.80
N PHE A 270 -22.66 18.78 3.63
CA PHE A 270 -23.16 19.58 4.75
C PHE A 270 -24.68 19.74 4.63
N ALA A 271 -25.40 19.25 5.64
CA ALA A 271 -26.85 19.32 5.71
C ALA A 271 -27.30 20.40 6.70
N LYS A 272 -28.16 21.29 6.19
CA LYS A 272 -28.77 22.37 6.95
C LYS A 272 -30.17 22.68 6.40
N ASP A 273 -31.10 22.97 7.29
CA ASP A 273 -32.47 23.42 6.93
C ASP A 273 -33.22 22.51 5.94
N GLY A 274 -33.00 21.18 6.05
CA GLY A 274 -33.67 20.18 5.21
C GLY A 274 -33.02 19.95 3.84
N ASN A 275 -31.95 20.65 3.48
CA ASN A 275 -31.17 20.44 2.28
C ASN A 275 -29.73 19.98 2.59
N SER A 276 -29.08 19.33 1.63
CA SER A 276 -27.67 18.95 1.71
C SER A 276 -26.93 19.35 0.44
N GLU A 277 -25.78 19.97 0.64
CA GLU A 277 -24.93 20.45 -0.44
C GLU A 277 -23.49 19.99 -0.23
N ILE A 278 -22.68 20.09 -1.26
CA ILE A 278 -21.26 19.73 -1.24
C ILE A 278 -20.42 20.96 -0.95
N TYR A 279 -19.50 20.80 0.00
CA TYR A 279 -18.55 21.81 0.42
C TYR A 279 -17.14 21.27 0.38
N THR A 280 -16.18 22.15 0.13
CA THR A 280 -14.75 21.89 0.35
C THR A 280 -14.23 22.78 1.47
N MET A 281 -13.22 22.29 2.16
CA MET A 281 -12.43 23.08 3.11
C MET A 281 -10.95 22.89 2.82
N ASP A 282 -10.24 23.99 2.69
CA ASP A 282 -8.79 24.01 2.62
C ASP A 282 -8.21 23.76 4.02
N LEU A 283 -7.25 22.84 4.14
CA LEU A 283 -6.71 22.40 5.43
C LEU A 283 -5.68 23.37 6.01
N GLU A 284 -5.07 24.20 5.20
CA GLU A 284 -4.07 25.17 5.63
C GLU A 284 -4.72 26.46 6.19
N ASN A 285 -5.56 27.07 5.38
CA ASN A 285 -6.19 28.36 5.73
C ASN A 285 -7.61 28.26 6.28
N ARG A 286 -8.19 27.05 6.32
CA ARG A 286 -9.55 26.74 6.83
C ARG A 286 -10.68 27.41 6.05
N ILE A 287 -10.43 27.89 4.85
CA ILE A 287 -11.47 28.49 3.99
C ILE A 287 -12.41 27.38 3.52
N VAL A 288 -13.70 27.64 3.70
CA VAL A 288 -14.80 26.76 3.29
C VAL A 288 -15.49 27.35 2.07
N GLU A 289 -15.64 26.53 1.04
CA GLU A 289 -16.31 26.89 -0.21
C GLU A 289 -17.50 25.97 -0.46
N LYS A 290 -18.65 26.55 -0.78
CA LYS A 290 -19.84 25.83 -1.24
C LYS A 290 -19.68 25.49 -2.73
N ILE A 291 -19.67 24.21 -3.08
CA ILE A 291 -19.43 23.71 -4.44
C ILE A 291 -20.73 23.50 -5.21
N THR A 292 -21.77 22.98 -4.53
CA THR A 292 -23.10 22.85 -5.14
C THR A 292 -24.08 23.82 -4.54
N ASN A 293 -25.05 24.29 -5.35
CA ASN A 293 -26.15 25.15 -4.92
C ASN A 293 -27.42 24.76 -5.69
N HIS A 294 -28.13 23.77 -5.17
CA HIS A 294 -29.31 23.20 -5.80
C HIS A 294 -30.37 22.85 -4.75
N PRO A 295 -31.67 22.94 -5.03
CA PRO A 295 -32.72 22.52 -4.07
C PRO A 295 -32.74 21.02 -3.78
N SER A 296 -32.07 20.21 -4.56
CA SER A 296 -31.93 18.76 -4.38
C SER A 296 -30.83 18.42 -3.38
N ILE A 297 -30.93 17.22 -2.81
CA ILE A 297 -30.00 16.70 -1.82
C ILE A 297 -28.75 16.17 -2.51
N ASP A 298 -27.65 16.90 -2.40
CA ASP A 298 -26.33 16.52 -2.93
C ASP A 298 -25.46 15.93 -1.82
N THR A 299 -24.95 14.69 -2.02
CA THR A 299 -24.25 13.94 -0.97
C THR A 299 -23.11 13.07 -1.49
N SER A 300 -22.28 12.57 -0.55
CA SER A 300 -21.26 11.53 -0.80
C SER A 300 -20.25 11.89 -1.89
N PRO A 301 -19.66 13.09 -1.85
CA PRO A 301 -18.71 13.52 -2.87
C PRO A 301 -17.40 12.72 -2.85
N SER A 302 -16.77 12.58 -4.01
CA SER A 302 -15.45 12.00 -4.16
C SER A 302 -14.71 12.62 -5.34
N TYR A 303 -13.45 13.00 -5.15
CA TYR A 303 -12.59 13.46 -6.23
C TYR A 303 -12.20 12.34 -7.19
N SER A 304 -11.98 12.69 -8.46
CA SER A 304 -11.21 11.85 -9.38
C SER A 304 -9.74 11.78 -8.97
N PRO A 305 -8.98 10.74 -9.36
CA PRO A 305 -7.56 10.61 -9.00
C PRO A 305 -6.69 11.79 -9.42
N ASP A 306 -7.04 12.48 -10.51
CA ASP A 306 -6.34 13.67 -11.00
C ASP A 306 -6.86 15.00 -10.40
N GLY A 307 -7.86 14.93 -9.51
CA GLY A 307 -8.46 16.09 -8.84
C GLY A 307 -9.32 17.02 -9.71
N LYS A 308 -9.53 16.69 -11.00
CA LYS A 308 -10.24 17.57 -11.92
C LYS A 308 -11.76 17.46 -11.85
N PHE A 309 -12.27 16.34 -11.37
CA PHE A 309 -13.69 16.05 -11.29
C PHE A 309 -14.10 15.63 -9.89
N ILE A 310 -15.38 15.80 -9.59
CA ILE A 310 -16.05 15.34 -8.38
C ILE A 310 -17.26 14.51 -8.81
N SER A 311 -17.33 13.26 -8.34
CA SER A 311 -18.55 12.46 -8.40
C SER A 311 -19.36 12.65 -7.12
N PHE A 312 -20.67 12.67 -7.22
CA PHE A 312 -21.58 12.84 -6.09
C PHE A 312 -22.95 12.23 -6.36
N ASN A 313 -23.70 12.05 -5.31
CA ASN A 313 -25.06 11.53 -5.37
C ASN A 313 -26.05 12.69 -5.27
N SER A 314 -27.10 12.69 -6.12
CA SER A 314 -28.12 13.74 -6.14
C SER A 314 -29.48 13.20 -6.57
N ASP A 315 -30.56 13.74 -6.02
CA ASP A 315 -31.94 13.43 -6.41
C ASP A 315 -32.55 14.48 -7.38
N ARG A 316 -31.73 15.32 -7.99
CA ARG A 316 -32.18 16.40 -8.91
C ARG A 316 -32.95 15.94 -10.15
N SER A 317 -32.94 14.64 -10.47
CA SER A 317 -33.74 14.04 -11.54
C SER A 317 -34.90 13.21 -11.00
N GLY A 318 -35.35 13.43 -9.75
CA GLY A 318 -36.46 12.79 -9.10
C GLY A 318 -36.09 11.60 -8.21
N TYR A 319 -34.97 10.91 -8.51
CA TYR A 319 -34.41 9.80 -7.73
C TYR A 319 -32.92 9.96 -7.54
N GLN A 320 -32.38 9.30 -6.53
CA GLN A 320 -30.93 9.29 -6.27
C GLN A 320 -30.18 8.70 -7.46
N GLN A 321 -29.30 9.50 -8.05
CA GLN A 321 -28.46 9.18 -9.20
C GLN A 321 -27.04 9.68 -8.96
N ILE A 322 -26.07 9.15 -9.71
CA ILE A 322 -24.71 9.59 -9.66
C ILE A 322 -24.47 10.68 -10.71
N TYR A 323 -23.88 11.76 -10.27
CA TYR A 323 -23.49 12.92 -11.07
C TYR A 323 -21.98 13.10 -11.02
N VAL A 324 -21.45 13.74 -12.05
CA VAL A 324 -20.06 14.22 -12.11
C VAL A 324 -20.09 15.70 -12.48
N MET A 325 -19.21 16.46 -11.85
CA MET A 325 -18.96 17.88 -12.14
C MET A 325 -17.44 18.14 -12.17
N LYS A 326 -17.03 19.28 -12.70
CA LYS A 326 -15.65 19.73 -12.48
C LYS A 326 -15.43 20.06 -11.00
N SER A 327 -14.17 20.10 -10.59
CA SER A 327 -13.80 20.40 -9.18
C SER A 327 -14.20 21.81 -8.73
N ASP A 328 -14.49 22.73 -9.66
CA ASP A 328 -15.04 24.05 -9.41
C ASP A 328 -16.58 24.09 -9.30
N GLY A 329 -17.26 22.95 -9.37
CA GLY A 329 -18.72 22.83 -9.34
C GLY A 329 -19.41 23.00 -10.69
N SER A 330 -18.69 23.33 -11.75
CA SER A 330 -19.25 23.52 -13.10
C SER A 330 -19.47 22.21 -13.86
N ASN A 331 -20.24 22.25 -14.95
CA ASN A 331 -20.47 21.12 -15.86
C ASN A 331 -21.08 19.88 -15.20
N VAL A 332 -22.09 20.04 -14.39
CA VAL A 332 -22.79 18.93 -13.74
C VAL A 332 -23.49 18.05 -14.78
N LYS A 333 -23.17 16.75 -14.78
CA LYS A 333 -23.74 15.74 -15.68
C LYS A 333 -24.13 14.50 -14.91
N ARG A 334 -25.31 13.92 -15.24
CA ARG A 334 -25.73 12.61 -14.74
C ARG A 334 -24.98 11.52 -15.50
N ILE A 335 -24.52 10.47 -14.78
CA ILE A 335 -23.81 9.30 -15.32
C ILE A 335 -24.48 7.97 -15.02
N SER A 336 -25.52 7.92 -14.16
CA SER A 336 -26.31 6.71 -13.88
C SER A 336 -27.80 6.92 -14.12
#